data_c77d23ff39c20325fe413eb2668360a7
#
_entry.id   c77d23ff39c20325fe413eb2668360a7
#
_cell.length_a   1.000
_cell.length_b   1.000
_cell.length_c   1.000
_cell.angle_alpha   90.00
_cell.angle_beta   90.00
_cell.angle_gamma   90.00
#
_symmetry.space_group_name_H-M   'P 1'
#
loop_
_entity.id
_entity.type
_entity.pdbx_description
1 polymer ?
#
loop_
_entity_poly.entity_id
_entity_poly.type
_entity_poly.pdbx_seq_one_letter_code
_entity_poly.pdbx_strand_id
1 'polypeptide(L)'
;MNEDDLKWRSITASAPAKVILHGEHSVVYGKLALAASIDLRTKVIFKLRQKHEDMRVNLLDFSQRPLDFDLDTLRSLPYAEPSSSSEIDENLRNRLENVICNNVDTEELKHKEGLLALFYILVAFMQEANLDLRPLEIIVSSEIPMGAGLGSSAAFSVSMAAALVQLRNCLQKSQQKRPEIEDRDSICNWAFKSEKIIHGNPSGLDNSICTFGGIMSYITGQPLKPLASNSGSLRVLLINSCVSRNTKALISHVRANRINLMPKVAASILEAMDRVAKEAAETLGKLLNNNNNNKIVEDDQQLFRKLEVTITHNFRVSHQGLVEEKSLKSQKKKIS
;
A
#
# COMPACT_ATOMS: atom_id res chain seq x y z
N MET A 1 -20.89 2.37 27.76
CA MET A 1 -20.95 1.13 26.96
C MET A 1 -20.14 0.09 27.71
N ASN A 2 -20.75 -0.99 28.15
CA ASN A 2 -20.06 -2.06 28.90
C ASN A 2 -19.09 -2.78 27.95
N GLU A 3 -17.93 -3.22 28.49
CA GLU A 3 -16.90 -3.98 27.74
C GLU A 3 -17.42 -5.27 27.10
N ASP A 4 -18.49 -5.85 27.68
CA ASP A 4 -19.15 -7.06 27.18
C ASP A 4 -19.91 -6.89 25.84
N ASP A 5 -20.13 -5.66 25.39
CA ASP A 5 -20.83 -5.35 24.14
C ASP A 5 -19.93 -5.38 22.89
N LEU A 6 -18.60 -5.46 23.04
CA LEU A 6 -17.67 -5.48 21.94
C LEU A 6 -17.47 -6.92 21.40
N LYS A 7 -18.18 -7.24 20.33
CA LYS A 7 -18.10 -8.57 19.67
C LYS A 7 -16.76 -8.85 18.97
N TRP A 8 -15.82 -7.91 18.94
CA TRP A 8 -14.54 -8.10 18.31
C TRP A 8 -13.39 -8.08 19.33
N ARG A 9 -12.42 -8.97 19.17
CA ARG A 9 -11.17 -9.02 19.96
C ARG A 9 -9.96 -8.59 19.13
N SER A 10 -10.01 -8.82 17.84
CA SER A 10 -8.97 -8.40 16.90
C SER A 10 -9.54 -8.11 15.53
N ILE A 11 -8.92 -7.16 14.85
CA ILE A 11 -9.17 -6.80 13.45
C ILE A 11 -7.87 -7.04 12.71
N THR A 12 -7.94 -7.72 11.58
CA THR A 12 -6.78 -7.96 10.71
C THR A 12 -7.08 -7.45 9.32
N ALA A 13 -6.22 -6.60 8.81
CA ALA A 13 -6.25 -6.14 7.42
C ALA A 13 -4.89 -6.38 6.76
N SER A 14 -4.89 -6.69 5.47
CA SER A 14 -3.66 -6.83 4.70
C SER A 14 -3.81 -6.26 3.30
N ALA A 15 -2.77 -5.64 2.79
CA ALA A 15 -2.72 -5.11 1.44
C ALA A 15 -1.53 -5.69 0.66
N PRO A 16 -1.69 -5.90 -0.65
CA PRO A 16 -0.64 -6.43 -1.50
C PRO A 16 0.43 -5.38 -1.79
N ALA A 17 1.61 -5.85 -2.16
CA ALA A 17 2.63 -5.05 -2.80
C ALA A 17 2.25 -4.69 -4.25
N LYS A 18 3.06 -3.85 -4.89
CA LYS A 18 2.93 -3.52 -6.31
C LYS A 18 4.26 -3.70 -7.04
N VAL A 19 4.17 -3.90 -8.34
CA VAL A 19 5.31 -3.82 -9.26
C VAL A 19 4.93 -2.97 -10.46
N ILE A 20 5.85 -2.13 -10.92
CA ILE A 20 5.68 -1.42 -12.20
C ILE A 20 6.23 -2.32 -13.30
N LEU A 21 5.37 -2.73 -14.22
CA LEU A 21 5.72 -3.60 -15.34
C LEU A 21 6.36 -2.82 -16.48
N HIS A 22 5.83 -1.63 -16.78
CA HIS A 22 6.32 -0.72 -17.82
C HIS A 22 6.16 0.73 -17.40
N GLY A 23 7.05 1.59 -17.87
CA GLY A 23 6.90 3.03 -17.74
C GLY A 23 7.37 3.64 -16.43
N GLU A 24 8.15 2.93 -15.59
CA GLU A 24 8.59 3.39 -14.28
C GLU A 24 9.21 4.81 -14.28
N HIS A 25 10.05 5.12 -15.27
CA HIS A 25 10.67 6.44 -15.38
C HIS A 25 9.90 7.41 -16.30
N SER A 26 9.29 6.90 -17.36
CA SER A 26 8.61 7.75 -18.35
C SER A 26 7.28 8.31 -17.83
N VAL A 27 6.68 7.71 -16.84
CA VAL A 27 5.42 8.17 -16.23
C VAL A 27 5.52 9.56 -15.61
N VAL A 28 6.66 9.95 -15.06
CA VAL A 28 6.87 11.30 -14.50
C VAL A 28 6.92 12.40 -15.60
N TYR A 29 6.99 11.97 -16.86
CA TYR A 29 6.95 12.82 -18.05
C TYR A 29 5.64 12.66 -18.84
N GLY A 30 4.57 12.20 -18.18
CA GLY A 30 3.24 12.08 -18.78
C GLY A 30 3.07 10.91 -19.76
N LYS A 31 3.94 9.90 -19.70
CA LYS A 31 3.85 8.68 -20.50
C LYS A 31 3.11 7.57 -19.76
N LEU A 32 2.63 6.58 -20.51
CA LEU A 32 1.90 5.44 -19.94
C LEU A 32 2.79 4.60 -19.04
N ALA A 33 2.29 4.25 -17.87
CA ALA A 33 2.84 3.21 -17.00
C ALA A 33 1.83 2.08 -16.82
N LEU A 34 2.34 0.87 -16.69
CA LEU A 34 1.59 -0.31 -16.30
C LEU A 34 2.11 -0.81 -14.97
N ALA A 35 1.22 -1.02 -14.03
CA ALA A 35 1.57 -1.54 -12.73
C ALA A 35 0.58 -2.62 -12.29
N ALA A 36 1.06 -3.56 -11.49
CA ALA A 36 0.31 -4.71 -11.02
C ALA A 36 0.45 -4.88 -9.51
N SER A 37 -0.61 -5.32 -8.85
CA SER A 37 -0.51 -5.84 -7.49
C SER A 37 0.10 -7.24 -7.49
N ILE A 38 0.93 -7.53 -6.50
CA ILE A 38 1.58 -8.83 -6.31
C ILE A 38 1.28 -9.37 -4.90
N ASP A 39 1.25 -10.69 -4.76
CA ASP A 39 0.80 -11.35 -3.52
C ASP A 39 1.93 -11.49 -2.47
N LEU A 40 2.71 -10.43 -2.29
CA LEU A 40 3.51 -10.14 -1.10
C LEU A 40 2.74 -9.10 -0.30
N ARG A 41 2.55 -9.32 0.98
CA ARG A 41 1.59 -8.51 1.72
C ARG A 41 2.20 -7.84 2.95
N THR A 42 1.73 -6.64 3.24
CA THR A 42 1.83 -6.04 4.57
C THR A 42 0.52 -6.29 5.31
N LYS A 43 0.64 -6.68 6.57
CA LYS A 43 -0.47 -6.99 7.47
C LYS A 43 -0.46 -6.06 8.66
N VAL A 44 -1.63 -5.56 9.02
CA VAL A 44 -1.88 -4.77 10.23
C VAL A 44 -2.93 -5.49 11.06
N ILE A 45 -2.64 -5.68 12.34
CA ILE A 45 -3.56 -6.31 13.30
C ILE A 45 -3.81 -5.33 14.44
N PHE A 46 -5.06 -5.00 14.69
CA PHE A 46 -5.49 -4.32 15.91
C PHE A 46 -6.01 -5.34 16.91
N LYS A 47 -5.50 -5.33 18.12
CA LYS A 47 -6.03 -6.07 19.25
C LYS A 47 -6.48 -5.12 20.33
N LEU A 48 -7.68 -5.33 20.85
CA LEU A 48 -8.19 -4.56 21.97
C LEU A 48 -7.42 -4.93 23.23
N ARG A 49 -6.94 -3.93 23.95
CA ARG A 49 -6.29 -4.06 25.27
C ARG A 49 -7.25 -3.69 26.39
N GLN A 50 -6.85 -3.89 27.63
CA GLN A 50 -7.68 -3.53 28.80
C GLN A 50 -7.81 -2.01 28.90
N LYS A 51 -8.89 -1.56 29.51
CA LYS A 51 -9.30 -0.14 29.52
C LYS A 51 -8.25 0.85 30.07
N HIS A 52 -7.38 0.39 30.95
CA HIS A 52 -6.37 1.22 31.62
C HIS A 52 -4.96 1.01 31.05
N GLU A 53 -4.85 0.36 29.90
CA GLU A 53 -3.58 0.14 29.23
C GLU A 53 -3.31 1.21 28.16
N ASP A 54 -2.04 1.42 27.89
CA ASP A 54 -1.57 2.34 26.87
C ASP A 54 -1.74 1.79 25.44
N MET A 55 -1.57 2.67 24.46
CA MET A 55 -1.45 2.28 23.07
C MET A 55 -0.11 1.57 22.84
N ARG A 56 -0.12 0.37 22.29
CA ARG A 56 1.08 -0.41 21.99
C ARG A 56 1.26 -0.58 20.48
N VAL A 57 2.45 -0.30 19.98
CA VAL A 57 2.82 -0.54 18.58
C VAL A 57 3.94 -1.57 18.51
N ASN A 58 3.73 -2.62 17.75
CA ASN A 58 4.68 -3.70 17.55
C ASN A 58 5.01 -3.83 16.05
N LEU A 59 6.19 -3.37 15.68
CA LEU A 59 6.70 -3.39 14.30
C LEU A 59 7.62 -4.61 14.14
N LEU A 60 7.08 -5.79 13.81
CA LEU A 60 7.78 -7.07 13.88
C LEU A 60 9.04 -7.15 13.02
N ASP A 61 9.09 -6.40 11.91
CA ASP A 61 10.21 -6.43 10.98
C ASP A 61 11.21 -5.28 11.19
N PHE A 62 10.93 -4.36 12.14
CA PHE A 62 11.66 -3.11 12.29
C PHE A 62 12.13 -2.83 13.70
N SER A 63 11.41 -3.28 14.72
CA SER A 63 11.72 -3.04 16.13
C SER A 63 11.86 -4.35 16.87
N GLN A 64 12.88 -4.44 17.74
CA GLN A 64 13.11 -5.60 18.59
C GLN A 64 12.15 -5.66 19.78
N ARG A 65 11.51 -4.55 20.11
CA ARG A 65 10.60 -4.42 21.25
C ARG A 65 9.35 -3.62 20.86
N PRO A 66 8.21 -3.90 21.48
CA PRO A 66 7.04 -3.06 21.38
C PRO A 66 7.29 -1.65 21.90
N LEU A 67 6.62 -0.67 21.29
CA LEU A 67 6.63 0.73 21.70
C LEU A 67 5.30 1.06 22.37
N ASP A 68 5.33 1.60 23.58
CA ASP A 68 4.14 2.02 24.31
C ASP A 68 4.00 3.54 24.28
N PHE A 69 2.77 4.01 24.05
CA PHE A 69 2.42 5.43 23.97
C PHE A 69 1.25 5.72 24.88
N ASP A 70 1.39 6.75 25.72
CA ASP A 70 0.33 7.18 26.62
C ASP A 70 -0.94 7.56 25.85
N LEU A 71 -2.02 6.85 26.16
CA LEU A 71 -3.28 6.99 25.45
C LEU A 71 -3.95 8.34 25.73
N ASP A 72 -3.81 8.88 26.93
CA ASP A 72 -4.41 10.16 27.29
C ASP A 72 -3.70 11.33 26.61
N THR A 73 -2.39 11.23 26.43
CA THR A 73 -1.63 12.16 25.58
C THR A 73 -2.15 12.14 24.14
N LEU A 74 -2.38 10.96 23.55
CA LEU A 74 -2.92 10.85 22.18
C LEU A 74 -4.35 11.41 22.07
N ARG A 75 -5.19 11.23 23.09
CA ARG A 75 -6.55 11.77 23.16
C ARG A 75 -6.58 13.29 23.29
N SER A 76 -5.57 13.88 23.94
CA SER A 76 -5.46 15.32 24.16
C SER A 76 -4.99 16.10 22.93
N LEU A 77 -4.62 15.39 21.84
CA LEU A 77 -4.16 16.04 20.61
C LEU A 77 -5.27 16.91 19.98
N PRO A 78 -4.88 18.04 19.35
CA PRO A 78 -5.85 18.92 18.72
C PRO A 78 -6.67 18.16 17.67
N TYR A 79 -7.92 18.56 17.53
CA TYR A 79 -8.79 18.04 16.49
C TYR A 79 -8.20 18.43 15.13
N ALA A 80 -7.99 17.43 14.27
CA ALA A 80 -7.60 17.68 12.90
C ALA A 80 -8.75 18.44 12.21
N GLU A 81 -8.47 19.62 11.68
CA GLU A 81 -9.49 20.32 10.92
C GLU A 81 -9.99 19.43 9.77
N PRO A 82 -11.32 19.26 9.61
CA PRO A 82 -11.86 18.46 8.54
C PRO A 82 -11.50 19.12 7.20
N SER A 83 -10.38 18.75 6.64
CA SER A 83 -10.04 19.18 5.30
C SER A 83 -10.77 18.29 4.32
N SER A 84 -11.69 18.87 3.54
CA SER A 84 -12.31 18.23 2.38
C SER A 84 -11.29 17.86 1.30
N SER A 85 -10.03 18.21 1.51
CA SER A 85 -8.89 17.96 0.64
C SER A 85 -8.01 16.85 1.20
N SER A 86 -7.20 16.26 0.34
CA SER A 86 -6.12 15.34 0.69
C SER A 86 -4.97 16.02 1.45
N GLU A 87 -5.18 17.18 2.05
CA GLU A 87 -4.17 17.95 2.77
C GLU A 87 -3.93 17.39 4.17
N ILE A 88 -2.69 17.57 4.64
CA ILE A 88 -2.25 17.16 5.97
C ILE A 88 -2.41 18.35 6.91
N ASP A 89 -3.03 18.11 8.08
CA ASP A 89 -3.02 19.07 9.16
C ASP A 89 -1.62 19.11 9.80
N GLU A 90 -0.90 20.19 9.52
CA GLU A 90 0.48 20.37 10.00
C GLU A 90 0.55 20.57 11.51
N ASN A 91 -0.49 21.09 12.16
CA ASN A 91 -0.53 21.24 13.62
C ASN A 91 -0.59 19.86 14.30
N LEU A 92 -1.52 19.01 13.87
CA LEU A 92 -1.61 17.63 14.36
C LEU A 92 -0.33 16.85 14.06
N ARG A 93 0.22 16.97 12.84
CA ARG A 93 1.46 16.34 12.45
C ARG A 93 2.61 16.71 13.37
N ASN A 94 2.83 18.01 13.62
CA ASN A 94 3.93 18.50 14.46
C ASN A 94 3.77 18.07 15.93
N ARG A 95 2.55 18.02 16.45
CA ARG A 95 2.29 17.51 17.80
C ARG A 95 2.59 16.03 17.93
N LEU A 96 2.17 15.23 16.96
CA LEU A 96 2.47 13.79 16.91
C LEU A 96 3.97 13.54 16.78
N GLU A 97 4.68 14.33 15.97
CA GLU A 97 6.13 14.23 15.83
C GLU A 97 6.84 14.42 17.18
N ASN A 98 6.42 15.40 17.98
CA ASN A 98 6.93 15.61 19.34
C ASN A 98 6.62 14.42 20.27
N VAL A 99 5.40 13.87 20.22
CA VAL A 99 5.03 12.68 21.01
C VAL A 99 5.94 11.50 20.64
N ILE A 100 6.16 11.25 19.35
CA ILE A 100 7.02 10.16 18.87
C ILE A 100 8.46 10.37 19.34
N CYS A 101 9.04 11.56 19.11
CA CYS A 101 10.43 11.85 19.47
C CYS A 101 10.69 11.73 20.99
N ASN A 102 9.67 11.95 21.83
CA ASN A 102 9.81 11.82 23.28
C ASN A 102 9.65 10.36 23.79
N ASN A 103 9.10 9.46 22.98
CA ASN A 103 8.76 8.09 23.39
C ASN A 103 9.61 7.01 22.72
N VAL A 104 10.43 7.36 21.70
CA VAL A 104 11.23 6.37 20.96
C VAL A 104 12.71 6.67 21.04
N ASP A 105 13.52 5.62 21.06
CA ASP A 105 14.99 5.73 21.08
C ASP A 105 15.53 6.11 19.69
N THR A 106 16.80 6.52 19.67
CA THR A 106 17.50 6.94 18.44
C THR A 106 17.56 5.86 17.35
N GLU A 107 17.56 4.58 17.71
CA GLU A 107 17.51 3.48 16.73
C GLU A 107 16.16 3.36 16.05
N GLU A 108 15.09 3.56 16.79
CA GLU A 108 13.70 3.46 16.31
C GLU A 108 13.28 4.71 15.56
N LEU A 109 13.94 5.85 15.79
CA LEU A 109 13.76 7.08 15.01
C LEU A 109 14.06 6.91 13.50
N LYS A 110 14.75 5.84 13.09
CA LYS A 110 14.88 5.48 11.66
C LYS A 110 13.53 5.21 10.99
N HIS A 111 12.52 4.83 11.77
CA HIS A 111 11.17 4.52 11.31
C HIS A 111 10.15 5.60 11.66
N LYS A 112 10.65 6.78 12.07
CA LYS A 112 9.84 7.92 12.52
C LYS A 112 8.72 8.28 11.56
N GLU A 113 8.98 8.36 10.27
CA GLU A 113 7.97 8.71 9.25
C GLU A 113 6.84 7.68 9.18
N GLY A 114 7.17 6.39 9.33
CA GLY A 114 6.19 5.31 9.41
C GLY A 114 5.33 5.38 10.66
N LEU A 115 5.93 5.64 11.83
CA LEU A 115 5.21 5.85 13.09
C LEU A 115 4.35 7.10 13.04
N LEU A 116 4.87 8.19 12.48
CA LEU A 116 4.14 9.44 12.31
C LEU A 116 2.91 9.25 11.41
N ALA A 117 3.08 8.54 10.29
CA ALA A 117 1.98 8.20 9.39
C ALA A 117 0.93 7.32 10.08
N LEU A 118 1.38 6.30 10.86
CA LEU A 118 0.50 5.41 11.64
C LEU A 118 -0.38 6.22 12.60
N PHE A 119 0.24 7.04 13.46
CA PHE A 119 -0.50 7.79 14.47
C PHE A 119 -1.33 8.91 13.87
N TYR A 120 -0.84 9.56 12.81
CA TYR A 120 -1.60 10.60 12.13
C TYR A 120 -2.93 10.06 11.59
N ILE A 121 -2.88 8.97 10.78
CA ILE A 121 -4.12 8.43 10.23
C ILE A 121 -5.01 7.80 11.31
N LEU A 122 -4.43 7.23 12.38
CA LEU A 122 -5.20 6.71 13.52
C LEU A 122 -5.98 7.84 14.21
N VAL A 123 -5.29 8.88 14.63
CA VAL A 123 -5.89 9.99 15.40
C VAL A 123 -6.88 10.76 14.52
N ALA A 124 -6.47 11.21 13.33
CA ALA A 124 -7.31 11.98 12.43
C ALA A 124 -8.55 11.20 11.97
N PHE A 125 -8.41 9.90 11.66
CA PHE A 125 -9.54 9.04 11.27
C PHE A 125 -10.55 8.89 12.42
N MET A 126 -10.09 8.62 13.64
CA MET A 126 -10.97 8.43 14.79
C MET A 126 -11.69 9.73 15.13
N GLN A 127 -11.01 10.87 15.03
CA GLN A 127 -11.61 12.18 15.21
C GLN A 127 -12.68 12.49 14.14
N GLU A 128 -12.36 12.28 12.84
CA GLU A 128 -13.31 12.47 11.74
C GLU A 128 -14.54 11.56 11.88
N ALA A 129 -14.36 10.34 12.35
CA ALA A 129 -15.43 9.40 12.62
C ALA A 129 -16.22 9.71 13.91
N ASN A 130 -15.82 10.71 14.69
CA ASN A 130 -16.35 11.04 16.01
C ASN A 130 -16.34 9.84 16.97
N LEU A 131 -15.19 9.15 17.03
CA LEU A 131 -14.96 7.96 17.84
C LEU A 131 -13.80 8.17 18.81
N ASP A 132 -13.95 7.67 20.03
CA ASP A 132 -12.89 7.73 21.04
C ASP A 132 -11.74 6.76 20.71
N LEU A 133 -10.51 7.24 20.89
CA LEU A 133 -9.32 6.37 20.85
C LEU A 133 -9.41 5.34 21.99
N ARG A 134 -9.16 4.09 21.65
CA ARG A 134 -9.16 2.96 22.57
C ARG A 134 -7.75 2.41 22.78
N PRO A 135 -7.48 1.75 23.92
CA PRO A 135 -6.22 1.07 24.12
C PRO A 135 -6.12 -0.11 23.13
N LEU A 136 -5.21 -0.01 22.17
CA LEU A 136 -4.97 -0.99 21.13
C LEU A 136 -3.53 -1.48 21.17
N GLU A 137 -3.33 -2.76 20.88
CA GLU A 137 -2.06 -3.26 20.38
C GLU A 137 -2.13 -3.29 18.85
N ILE A 138 -1.30 -2.49 18.22
CA ILE A 138 -1.18 -2.40 16.75
C ILE A 138 0.05 -3.20 16.34
N ILE A 139 -0.15 -4.30 15.61
CA ILE A 139 0.93 -5.16 15.14
C ILE A 139 1.06 -4.99 13.63
N VAL A 140 2.26 -4.70 13.18
CA VAL A 140 2.58 -4.55 11.75
C VAL A 140 3.62 -5.60 11.37
N SER A 141 3.35 -6.34 10.30
CA SER A 141 4.31 -7.26 9.68
C SER A 141 4.26 -7.17 8.16
N SER A 142 5.38 -7.38 7.49
CA SER A 142 5.48 -7.24 6.04
C SER A 142 6.33 -8.34 5.41
N GLU A 143 5.81 -8.97 4.36
CA GLU A 143 6.59 -9.88 3.51
C GLU A 143 7.36 -9.13 2.42
N ILE A 144 7.14 -7.80 2.31
CA ILE A 144 7.67 -6.96 1.24
C ILE A 144 9.06 -6.48 1.62
N PRO A 145 10.11 -6.81 0.85
CA PRO A 145 11.46 -6.32 1.12
C PRO A 145 11.52 -4.78 1.07
N MET A 146 12.10 -4.17 2.10
CA MET A 146 12.28 -2.71 2.15
C MET A 146 13.22 -2.21 1.06
N GLY A 147 12.90 -1.05 0.50
CA GLY A 147 13.75 -0.40 -0.51
C GLY A 147 13.80 -1.11 -1.86
N ALA A 148 13.05 -2.20 -2.06
CA ALA A 148 13.00 -2.96 -3.30
C ALA A 148 12.14 -2.30 -4.41
N GLY A 149 11.49 -1.16 -4.14
CA GLY A 149 10.60 -0.49 -5.10
C GLY A 149 9.23 -1.15 -5.27
N LEU A 150 8.85 -2.05 -4.35
CA LEU A 150 7.63 -2.85 -4.40
C LEU A 150 6.44 -2.21 -3.66
N GLY A 151 6.54 -0.95 -3.25
CA GLY A 151 5.42 -0.23 -2.61
C GLY A 151 5.12 -0.67 -1.18
N SER A 152 6.16 -0.99 -0.37
CA SER A 152 5.98 -1.39 1.02
C SER A 152 5.25 -0.33 1.86
N SER A 153 5.55 0.97 1.67
CA SER A 153 4.87 2.07 2.36
C SER A 153 3.39 2.14 1.98
N ALA A 154 3.08 2.00 0.68
CA ALA A 154 1.69 2.01 0.21
C ALA A 154 0.89 0.81 0.74
N ALA A 155 1.48 -0.39 0.73
CA ALA A 155 0.87 -1.58 1.31
C ALA A 155 0.62 -1.42 2.82
N PHE A 156 1.55 -0.81 3.55
CA PHE A 156 1.37 -0.45 4.95
C PHE A 156 0.23 0.56 5.12
N SER A 157 0.25 1.66 4.37
CA SER A 157 -0.75 2.73 4.45
C SER A 157 -2.16 2.22 4.16
N VAL A 158 -2.31 1.37 3.13
CA VAL A 158 -3.58 0.74 2.76
C VAL A 158 -4.05 -0.26 3.82
N SER A 159 -3.15 -1.10 4.36
CA SER A 159 -3.50 -2.05 5.43
C SER A 159 -3.97 -1.34 6.69
N MET A 160 -3.28 -0.26 7.06
CA MET A 160 -3.63 0.56 8.22
C MET A 160 -4.98 1.24 8.03
N ALA A 161 -5.22 1.89 6.89
CA ALA A 161 -6.50 2.53 6.57
C ALA A 161 -7.65 1.51 6.54
N ALA A 162 -7.43 0.31 5.99
CA ALA A 162 -8.42 -0.76 5.98
C ALA A 162 -8.76 -1.26 7.39
N ALA A 163 -7.76 -1.41 8.27
CA ALA A 163 -7.99 -1.77 9.65
C ALA A 163 -8.80 -0.70 10.41
N LEU A 164 -8.57 0.59 10.13
CA LEU A 164 -9.33 1.70 10.70
C LEU A 164 -10.78 1.72 10.23
N VAL A 165 -11.03 1.51 8.94
CA VAL A 165 -12.40 1.41 8.39
C VAL A 165 -13.14 0.24 9.04
N GLN A 166 -12.51 -0.91 9.19
CA GLN A 166 -13.09 -2.04 9.91
C GLN A 166 -13.35 -1.73 11.39
N LEU A 167 -12.43 -1.04 12.06
CA LEU A 167 -12.61 -0.61 13.44
C LEU A 167 -13.83 0.30 13.59
N ARG A 168 -13.97 1.31 12.71
CA ARG A 168 -15.16 2.18 12.66
C ARG A 168 -16.43 1.35 12.51
N ASN A 169 -16.47 0.41 11.55
CA ASN A 169 -17.64 -0.41 11.28
C ASN A 169 -18.01 -1.29 12.49
N CYS A 170 -17.02 -1.82 13.21
CA CYS A 170 -17.24 -2.57 14.44
C CYS A 170 -17.80 -1.69 15.57
N LEU A 171 -17.27 -0.47 15.74
CA LEU A 171 -17.68 0.44 16.81
C LEU A 171 -19.05 1.06 16.56
N GLN A 172 -19.39 1.35 15.32
CA GLN A 172 -20.69 1.89 14.92
C GLN A 172 -21.79 0.82 14.78
N LYS A 173 -21.49 -0.44 15.14
CA LYS A 173 -22.43 -1.58 15.04
C LYS A 173 -23.00 -1.77 13.62
N SER A 174 -22.29 -1.30 12.62
CA SER A 174 -22.63 -1.53 11.21
C SER A 174 -22.63 -3.05 10.93
N GLN A 175 -23.73 -3.58 10.38
CA GLN A 175 -23.83 -5.02 10.07
C GLN A 175 -23.00 -5.45 8.86
N GLN A 176 -22.26 -4.54 8.25
CA GLN A 176 -21.45 -4.79 7.06
C GLN A 176 -20.26 -5.70 7.39
N LYS A 177 -20.30 -6.91 6.85
CA LYS A 177 -19.28 -7.95 7.07
C LYS A 177 -18.03 -7.80 6.17
N ARG A 178 -18.10 -6.97 5.14
CA ARG A 178 -17.00 -6.71 4.17
C ARG A 178 -17.00 -5.24 3.77
N PRO A 179 -15.83 -4.63 3.52
CA PRO A 179 -15.75 -3.29 2.95
C PRO A 179 -16.50 -3.25 1.61
N GLU A 180 -17.40 -2.30 1.46
CA GLU A 180 -18.05 -2.02 0.17
C GLU A 180 -17.12 -1.23 -0.75
N ILE A 181 -17.57 -0.95 -1.99
CA ILE A 181 -16.80 -0.15 -2.97
C ILE A 181 -16.49 1.25 -2.41
N GLU A 182 -17.49 1.88 -1.76
CA GLU A 182 -17.34 3.18 -1.10
C GLU A 182 -16.28 3.17 0.02
N ASP A 183 -16.17 2.06 0.77
CA ASP A 183 -15.11 1.88 1.76
C ASP A 183 -13.72 1.83 1.12
N ARG A 184 -13.57 1.27 -0.09
CA ARG A 184 -12.28 1.21 -0.80
C ARG A 184 -11.78 2.59 -1.20
N ASP A 185 -12.66 3.47 -1.64
CA ASP A 185 -12.29 4.86 -1.95
C ASP A 185 -11.85 5.60 -0.68
N SER A 186 -12.57 5.42 0.43
CA SER A 186 -12.18 5.95 1.73
C SER A 186 -10.81 5.40 2.17
N ILE A 187 -10.58 4.09 2.05
CA ILE A 187 -9.29 3.46 2.36
C ILE A 187 -8.17 4.06 1.50
N CYS A 188 -8.40 4.19 0.19
CA CYS A 188 -7.43 4.77 -0.74
C CYS A 188 -7.06 6.21 -0.37
N ASN A 189 -8.05 7.03 -0.01
CA ASN A 189 -7.86 8.41 0.39
C ASN A 189 -7.06 8.53 1.70
N TRP A 190 -7.37 7.71 2.71
CA TRP A 190 -6.62 7.68 3.97
C TRP A 190 -5.20 7.15 3.78
N ALA A 191 -5.02 6.12 2.95
CA ALA A 191 -3.71 5.64 2.56
C ALA A 191 -2.89 6.72 1.84
N PHE A 192 -3.52 7.55 1.01
CA PHE A 192 -2.86 8.66 0.35
C PHE A 192 -2.39 9.75 1.34
N LYS A 193 -3.17 10.06 2.38
CA LYS A 193 -2.75 10.96 3.47
C LYS A 193 -1.50 10.38 4.19
N SER A 194 -1.50 9.08 4.49
CA SER A 194 -0.35 8.38 5.07
C SER A 194 0.90 8.48 4.19
N GLU A 195 0.77 8.20 2.90
CA GLU A 195 1.86 8.32 1.92
C GLU A 195 2.40 9.76 1.79
N LYS A 196 1.54 10.78 1.96
CA LYS A 196 2.00 12.18 2.00
C LYS A 196 2.93 12.44 3.18
N ILE A 197 2.66 11.86 4.34
CA ILE A 197 3.52 12.00 5.52
C ILE A 197 4.88 11.33 5.24
N ILE A 198 4.88 10.12 4.68
CA ILE A 198 6.09 9.34 4.44
C ILE A 198 6.93 9.94 3.30
N HIS A 199 6.30 10.40 2.23
CA HIS A 199 6.98 10.76 0.97
C HIS A 199 6.82 12.22 0.54
N GLY A 200 5.94 12.99 1.19
CA GLY A 200 5.65 14.39 0.89
C GLY A 200 4.70 14.57 -0.29
N ASN A 201 5.05 14.11 -1.48
CA ASN A 201 4.23 14.28 -2.69
C ASN A 201 4.10 12.97 -3.48
N PRO A 202 3.29 12.02 -3.01
CA PRO A 202 3.04 10.76 -3.69
C PRO A 202 2.19 10.97 -4.95
N SER A 203 2.39 10.10 -5.96
CA SER A 203 1.56 10.12 -7.19
C SER A 203 0.15 9.58 -7.01
N GLY A 204 -0.12 8.86 -5.92
CA GLY A 204 -1.36 8.13 -5.68
C GLY A 204 -1.46 6.79 -6.41
N LEU A 205 -0.50 6.47 -7.30
CA LEU A 205 -0.49 5.22 -8.05
C LEU A 205 -0.34 4.00 -7.13
N ASP A 206 0.66 4.05 -6.25
CA ASP A 206 1.03 2.91 -5.41
C ASP A 206 -0.09 2.51 -4.46
N ASN A 207 -0.66 3.48 -3.73
CA ASN A 207 -1.79 3.21 -2.84
C ASN A 207 -3.05 2.76 -3.58
N SER A 208 -3.32 3.29 -4.77
CA SER A 208 -4.47 2.83 -5.57
C SER A 208 -4.30 1.38 -6.00
N ILE A 209 -3.12 0.97 -6.48
CA ILE A 209 -2.87 -0.42 -6.86
C ILE A 209 -2.95 -1.35 -5.65
N CYS A 210 -2.40 -0.95 -4.50
CA CYS A 210 -2.49 -1.74 -3.27
C CYS A 210 -3.94 -1.84 -2.74
N THR A 211 -4.80 -0.84 -3.04
CA THR A 211 -6.21 -0.83 -2.61
C THR A 211 -7.10 -1.65 -3.55
N PHE A 212 -7.02 -1.38 -4.86
CA PHE A 212 -7.96 -1.95 -5.83
C PHE A 212 -7.46 -3.27 -6.43
N GLY A 213 -6.16 -3.50 -6.42
CA GLY A 213 -5.53 -4.71 -6.96
C GLY A 213 -5.51 -4.76 -8.49
N GLY A 214 -5.13 -5.91 -9.02
CA GLY A 214 -5.13 -6.18 -10.46
C GLY A 214 -3.96 -5.55 -11.21
N ILE A 215 -4.13 -5.39 -12.53
CA ILE A 215 -3.21 -4.67 -13.41
C ILE A 215 -3.87 -3.39 -13.88
N MET A 216 -3.17 -2.27 -13.70
CA MET A 216 -3.69 -0.95 -14.01
C MET A 216 -2.77 -0.19 -14.95
N SER A 217 -3.36 0.62 -15.81
CA SER A 217 -2.67 1.61 -16.62
C SER A 217 -2.82 3.00 -15.98
N TYR A 218 -1.76 3.77 -16.04
CA TYR A 218 -1.69 5.10 -15.43
C TYR A 218 -0.91 6.08 -16.30
N ILE A 219 -1.44 7.29 -16.42
CA ILE A 219 -0.74 8.46 -16.97
C ILE A 219 -0.85 9.57 -15.92
N THR A 220 0.25 10.24 -15.61
CA THR A 220 0.27 11.30 -14.60
C THR A 220 -0.84 12.33 -14.84
N GLY A 221 -1.64 12.60 -13.80
CA GLY A 221 -2.76 13.54 -13.87
C GLY A 221 -4.05 12.97 -14.46
N GLN A 222 -4.09 11.68 -14.81
CA GLN A 222 -5.29 11.00 -15.27
C GLN A 222 -5.75 9.94 -14.26
N PRO A 223 -7.06 9.58 -14.22
CA PRO A 223 -7.56 8.48 -13.41
C PRO A 223 -6.89 7.16 -13.81
N LEU A 224 -6.65 6.30 -12.81
CA LEU A 224 -6.21 4.94 -13.05
C LEU A 224 -7.28 4.15 -13.82
N LYS A 225 -6.85 3.32 -14.76
CA LYS A 225 -7.74 2.47 -15.55
C LYS A 225 -7.34 1.02 -15.37
N PRO A 226 -8.26 0.12 -14.94
CA PRO A 226 -7.99 -1.31 -14.91
C PRO A 226 -7.76 -1.80 -16.35
N LEU A 227 -6.76 -2.68 -16.52
CA LEU A 227 -6.38 -3.20 -17.82
C LEU A 227 -7.33 -4.32 -18.29
N ALA A 228 -7.90 -5.06 -17.35
CA ALA A 228 -8.86 -6.11 -17.64
C ALA A 228 -9.89 -6.21 -16.50
N SER A 229 -11.12 -6.55 -16.88
CA SER A 229 -12.24 -6.74 -15.95
C SER A 229 -12.25 -8.12 -15.29
N ASN A 230 -11.49 -9.08 -15.82
CA ASN A 230 -11.55 -10.50 -15.47
C ASN A 230 -10.28 -11.02 -14.79
N SER A 231 -10.48 -12.12 -14.06
CA SER A 231 -9.56 -12.76 -13.11
C SER A 231 -8.36 -13.49 -13.73
N GLY A 232 -7.64 -12.90 -14.65
CA GLY A 232 -6.38 -13.46 -15.12
C GLY A 232 -5.27 -13.37 -14.05
N SER A 233 -4.40 -14.37 -13.95
CA SER A 233 -3.21 -14.31 -13.10
C SER A 233 -1.94 -14.34 -13.97
N LEU A 234 -1.01 -13.46 -13.69
CA LEU A 234 0.30 -13.42 -14.32
C LEU A 234 1.34 -13.91 -13.33
N ARG A 235 2.19 -14.86 -13.74
CA ARG A 235 3.35 -15.26 -12.94
C ARG A 235 4.50 -14.31 -13.21
N VAL A 236 5.03 -13.70 -12.15
CA VAL A 236 6.14 -12.77 -12.23
C VAL A 236 7.29 -13.29 -11.39
N LEU A 237 8.50 -13.34 -11.95
CA LEU A 237 9.72 -13.60 -11.21
C LEU A 237 10.30 -12.27 -10.75
N LEU A 238 10.41 -12.08 -9.43
CA LEU A 238 11.06 -10.93 -8.83
C LEU A 238 12.46 -11.29 -8.38
N ILE A 239 13.45 -10.53 -8.83
CA ILE A 239 14.84 -10.67 -8.42
C ILE A 239 15.23 -9.42 -7.65
N ASN A 240 15.44 -9.55 -6.34
CA ASN A 240 15.96 -8.47 -5.52
C ASN A 240 17.48 -8.37 -5.71
N SER A 241 17.93 -7.30 -6.35
CA SER A 241 19.37 -7.04 -6.55
C SER A 241 20.11 -6.61 -5.29
N CYS A 242 19.38 -6.37 -4.19
CA CYS A 242 19.92 -5.81 -2.92
C CYS A 242 20.63 -4.46 -3.09
N VAL A 243 20.41 -3.76 -4.21
CA VAL A 243 20.94 -2.42 -4.46
C VAL A 243 19.87 -1.40 -4.05
N SER A 244 20.15 -0.63 -3.00
CA SER A 244 19.27 0.44 -2.56
C SER A 244 19.11 1.51 -3.64
N ARG A 245 17.88 1.94 -3.90
CA ARG A 245 17.56 2.96 -4.92
C ARG A 245 16.96 4.19 -4.27
N ASN A 246 17.56 5.34 -4.56
CA ASN A 246 16.97 6.63 -4.26
C ASN A 246 16.29 7.17 -5.52
N THR A 247 14.99 6.89 -5.66
CA THR A 247 14.19 7.28 -6.84
C THR A 247 14.20 8.79 -7.08
N LYS A 248 14.13 9.62 -6.02
CA LYS A 248 14.17 11.09 -6.16
C LYS A 248 15.49 11.57 -6.76
N ALA A 249 16.61 11.05 -6.27
CA ALA A 249 17.94 11.39 -6.78
C ALA A 249 18.12 10.95 -8.24
N LEU A 250 17.64 9.76 -8.60
CA LEU A 250 17.69 9.25 -9.98
C LEU A 250 16.86 10.11 -10.95
N ILE A 251 15.64 10.47 -10.59
CA ILE A 251 14.78 11.35 -11.41
C ILE A 251 15.45 12.71 -11.61
N SER A 252 15.99 13.32 -10.53
CA SER A 252 16.67 14.60 -10.62
C SER A 252 17.92 14.52 -11.52
N HIS A 253 18.71 13.44 -11.39
CA HIS A 253 19.89 13.19 -12.23
C HIS A 253 19.53 13.02 -13.72
N VAL A 254 18.52 12.21 -14.03
CA VAL A 254 18.06 12.01 -15.40
C VAL A 254 17.53 13.32 -15.99
N ARG A 255 16.76 14.08 -15.22
CA ARG A 255 16.25 15.38 -15.65
C ARG A 255 17.36 16.38 -16.00
N ALA A 256 18.33 16.54 -15.08
CA ALA A 256 19.43 17.47 -15.26
C ALA A 256 20.37 17.07 -16.40
N ASN A 257 20.80 15.80 -16.44
CA ASN A 257 21.90 15.34 -17.26
C ASN A 257 21.48 14.70 -18.60
N ARG A 258 20.20 14.46 -18.83
CA ARG A 258 19.69 13.84 -20.07
C ARG A 258 18.63 14.70 -20.73
N ILE A 259 17.56 15.01 -20.02
CA ILE A 259 16.42 15.72 -20.62
C ILE A 259 16.76 17.16 -20.92
N ASN A 260 17.41 17.88 -20.00
CA ASN A 260 17.76 19.30 -20.22
C ASN A 260 18.90 19.46 -21.23
N LEU A 261 19.88 18.52 -21.26
CA LEU A 261 21.02 18.63 -22.18
C LEU A 261 20.71 18.16 -23.60
N MET A 262 19.81 17.18 -23.76
CA MET A 262 19.46 16.60 -25.07
C MET A 262 17.94 16.47 -25.25
N PRO A 263 17.17 17.56 -25.23
CA PRO A 263 15.71 17.50 -25.13
C PRO A 263 15.05 16.74 -26.28
N LYS A 264 15.55 16.92 -27.52
CA LYS A 264 15.01 16.23 -28.70
C LYS A 264 15.23 14.71 -28.64
N VAL A 265 16.43 14.27 -28.25
CA VAL A 265 16.75 12.86 -28.10
C VAL A 265 15.95 12.24 -26.94
N ALA A 266 15.89 12.94 -25.81
CA ALA A 266 15.09 12.50 -24.67
C ALA A 266 13.61 12.36 -25.03
N ALA A 267 13.04 13.31 -25.77
CA ALA A 267 11.66 13.23 -26.23
C ALA A 267 11.40 11.99 -27.11
N SER A 268 12.30 11.68 -28.05
CA SER A 268 12.19 10.49 -28.91
C SER A 268 12.28 9.19 -28.09
N ILE A 269 13.16 9.13 -27.09
CA ILE A 269 13.28 7.96 -26.19
C ILE A 269 12.00 7.80 -25.35
N LEU A 270 11.50 8.88 -24.76
CA LEU A 270 10.26 8.85 -23.97
C LEU A 270 9.05 8.43 -24.81
N GLU A 271 9.00 8.85 -26.09
CA GLU A 271 7.95 8.41 -27.02
C GLU A 271 8.07 6.92 -27.34
N ALA A 272 9.28 6.40 -27.55
CA ALA A 272 9.50 4.98 -27.76
C ALA A 272 9.09 4.17 -26.53
N MET A 273 9.43 4.62 -25.31
CA MET A 273 8.99 3.99 -24.06
C MET A 273 7.47 3.96 -23.93
N ASP A 274 6.79 5.04 -24.30
CA ASP A 274 5.32 5.14 -24.27
C ASP A 274 4.67 4.14 -25.25
N ARG A 275 5.23 3.99 -26.46
CA ARG A 275 4.74 3.00 -27.44
C ARG A 275 4.89 1.58 -26.93
N VAL A 276 6.04 1.24 -26.37
CA VAL A 276 6.26 -0.09 -25.74
C VAL A 276 5.26 -0.34 -24.62
N ALA A 277 5.00 0.64 -23.76
CA ALA A 277 4.02 0.50 -22.69
C ALA A 277 2.58 0.33 -23.22
N LYS A 278 2.22 1.02 -24.33
CA LYS A 278 0.91 0.88 -24.99
C LYS A 278 0.74 -0.49 -25.64
N GLU A 279 1.73 -0.99 -26.37
CA GLU A 279 1.71 -2.33 -26.95
C GLU A 279 1.64 -3.41 -25.88
N ALA A 280 2.38 -3.26 -24.78
CA ALA A 280 2.31 -4.14 -23.64
C ALA A 280 0.91 -4.13 -22.99
N ALA A 281 0.28 -2.95 -22.87
CA ALA A 281 -1.09 -2.84 -22.35
C ALA A 281 -2.10 -3.58 -23.22
N GLU A 282 -2.02 -3.42 -24.54
CA GLU A 282 -2.91 -4.13 -25.49
C GLU A 282 -2.70 -5.64 -25.43
N THR A 283 -1.45 -6.09 -25.41
CA THR A 283 -1.11 -7.52 -25.36
C THR A 283 -1.57 -8.17 -24.07
N LEU A 284 -1.27 -7.54 -22.92
CA LEU A 284 -1.71 -8.02 -21.62
C LEU A 284 -3.26 -8.00 -21.51
N GLY A 285 -3.91 -6.96 -22.04
CA GLY A 285 -5.37 -6.88 -22.06
C GLY A 285 -6.01 -8.04 -22.86
N LYS A 286 -5.43 -8.38 -24.01
CA LYS A 286 -5.87 -9.54 -24.81
C LYS A 286 -5.66 -10.85 -24.08
N LEU A 287 -4.47 -11.05 -23.48
CA LEU A 287 -4.14 -12.28 -22.73
C LEU A 287 -5.08 -12.48 -21.53
N LEU A 288 -5.33 -11.44 -20.76
CA LEU A 288 -6.17 -11.50 -19.57
C LEU A 288 -7.66 -11.72 -19.92
N ASN A 289 -8.14 -11.16 -21.04
CA ASN A 289 -9.52 -11.35 -21.49
C ASN A 289 -9.74 -12.71 -22.18
N ASN A 290 -8.73 -13.26 -22.86
CA ASN A 290 -8.82 -14.56 -23.56
C ASN A 290 -8.71 -15.78 -22.64
N ASN A 291 -8.21 -15.66 -21.43
CA ASN A 291 -8.15 -16.76 -20.46
C ASN A 291 -9.53 -17.37 -20.09
N ASN A 292 -10.63 -16.75 -20.49
CA ASN A 292 -11.95 -17.34 -20.36
C ASN A 292 -12.29 -18.41 -21.43
N ASN A 293 -11.48 -18.57 -22.47
CA ASN A 293 -11.78 -19.44 -23.61
C ASN A 293 -10.78 -20.60 -23.84
N ASN A 294 -9.98 -20.97 -22.85
CA ASN A 294 -9.05 -22.12 -22.90
C ASN A 294 -8.18 -22.26 -24.19
N LYS A 295 -8.05 -21.22 -24.99
CA LYS A 295 -7.15 -21.20 -26.16
C LYS A 295 -6.06 -20.14 -25.93
N ILE A 296 -4.98 -20.54 -25.31
CA ILE A 296 -3.73 -19.80 -25.33
C ILE A 296 -3.18 -19.92 -26.74
N VAL A 297 -3.01 -18.80 -27.44
CA VAL A 297 -2.37 -18.78 -28.75
C VAL A 297 -0.90 -19.17 -28.54
N GLU A 298 -0.44 -20.24 -29.20
CA GLU A 298 0.90 -20.84 -29.02
C GLU A 298 2.04 -19.84 -29.26
N ASP A 299 1.85 -18.83 -30.08
CA ASP A 299 2.86 -17.81 -30.38
C ASP A 299 3.17 -16.87 -29.20
N ASP A 300 2.17 -16.56 -28.35
CA ASP A 300 2.38 -15.70 -27.17
C ASP A 300 3.10 -16.48 -26.03
N GLN A 301 3.00 -17.81 -25.99
CA GLN A 301 3.74 -18.63 -25.03
C GLN A 301 5.27 -18.61 -25.27
N GLN A 302 5.73 -18.45 -26.50
CA GLN A 302 7.17 -18.40 -26.79
C GLN A 302 7.83 -17.14 -26.25
N LEU A 303 7.12 -16.01 -26.21
CA LEU A 303 7.65 -14.75 -25.65
C LEU A 303 7.84 -14.85 -24.13
N PHE A 304 6.94 -15.54 -23.44
CA PHE A 304 7.00 -15.75 -21.98
C PHE A 304 7.91 -16.92 -21.57
N ARG A 305 8.06 -17.96 -22.40
CA ARG A 305 8.97 -19.08 -22.13
C ARG A 305 10.46 -18.72 -22.17
N LYS A 306 10.84 -17.66 -22.87
CA LYS A 306 12.23 -17.16 -22.88
C LYS A 306 12.67 -16.45 -21.59
N LEU A 307 11.78 -16.22 -20.64
CA LEU A 307 12.04 -15.63 -19.32
C LEU A 307 12.04 -16.65 -18.18
N GLU A 308 11.94 -17.95 -18.47
CA GLU A 308 12.14 -19.02 -17.48
C GLU A 308 13.63 -19.23 -17.20
N VAL A 309 14.22 -18.40 -16.35
CA VAL A 309 15.46 -18.71 -15.64
C VAL A 309 15.11 -18.99 -14.19
N THR A 310 15.27 -20.23 -13.85
CA THR A 310 15.14 -20.95 -12.60
C THR A 310 15.50 -20.20 -11.33
N ILE A 311 14.53 -19.70 -10.57
CA ILE A 311 14.54 -19.65 -9.10
C ILE A 311 13.08 -19.62 -8.63
N THR A 312 12.71 -20.58 -7.79
CA THR A 312 11.37 -20.91 -7.37
C THR A 312 10.81 -19.95 -6.30
N HIS A 313 10.18 -18.87 -6.73
CA HIS A 313 9.15 -18.19 -5.96
C HIS A 313 8.02 -17.79 -6.90
N ASN A 314 6.91 -18.53 -6.85
CA ASN A 314 5.73 -18.24 -7.66
C ASN A 314 4.91 -17.10 -6.97
N PHE A 315 4.90 -15.92 -7.56
CA PHE A 315 4.00 -14.85 -7.17
C PHE A 315 2.79 -14.82 -8.10
N ARG A 316 1.62 -14.55 -7.54
CA ARG A 316 0.40 -14.30 -8.31
C ARG A 316 0.07 -12.82 -8.28
N VAL A 317 -0.28 -12.25 -9.41
CA VAL A 317 -0.94 -10.94 -9.43
C VAL A 317 -2.30 -11.09 -8.77
N SER A 318 -2.53 -10.37 -7.69
CA SER A 318 -3.76 -10.46 -6.91
C SER A 318 -4.87 -9.63 -7.54
N HIS A 319 -6.06 -10.20 -7.67
CA HIS A 319 -7.27 -9.47 -8.06
C HIS A 319 -7.91 -8.72 -6.92
N GLN A 320 -7.56 -9.08 -5.68
CA GLN A 320 -8.16 -8.52 -4.49
C GLN A 320 -7.11 -7.65 -3.80
N GLY A 321 -7.22 -6.34 -3.96
CA GLY A 321 -6.35 -5.37 -3.27
C GLY A 321 -6.41 -5.52 -1.75
N LEU A 322 -7.57 -5.83 -1.20
CA LEU A 322 -7.79 -6.05 0.23
C LEU A 322 -8.40 -7.42 0.48
N VAL A 323 -7.80 -8.19 1.34
CA VAL A 323 -8.32 -9.48 1.82
C VAL A 323 -8.44 -9.46 3.33
N GLU A 324 -9.63 -9.79 3.83
CA GLU A 324 -9.84 -10.14 5.23
C GLU A 324 -9.29 -11.55 5.44
N GLU A 325 -8.22 -11.72 6.21
CA GLU A 325 -7.72 -13.05 6.53
C GLU A 325 -8.70 -13.79 7.44
N LYS A 326 -9.42 -14.73 6.86
CA LYS A 326 -9.99 -15.84 7.62
C LYS A 326 -8.96 -16.94 7.73
N SER A 327 -8.41 -17.09 8.94
CA SER A 327 -7.81 -18.32 9.49
C SER A 327 -7.16 -19.29 8.48
N LEU A 328 -5.90 -19.10 8.21
CA LEU A 328 -4.99 -20.06 7.52
C LEU A 328 -4.69 -21.33 8.37
N LYS A 329 -5.62 -21.84 9.20
CA LYS A 329 -5.43 -23.05 9.98
C LYS A 329 -5.89 -24.33 9.31
N SER A 330 -6.44 -24.31 8.09
CA SER A 330 -7.03 -25.54 7.51
C SER A 330 -6.30 -26.14 6.29
N GLN A 331 -5.19 -25.57 5.80
CA GLN A 331 -4.52 -26.15 4.61
C GLN A 331 -3.13 -26.74 4.83
N LYS A 332 -2.62 -26.86 6.06
CA LYS A 332 -1.36 -27.61 6.34
C LYS A 332 -1.56 -29.09 6.69
N LYS A 333 -2.69 -29.70 6.34
CA LYS A 333 -2.92 -31.15 6.49
C LYS A 333 -3.42 -31.75 5.18
N LYS A 334 -2.56 -31.82 4.18
CA LYS A 334 -2.64 -32.77 3.06
C LYS A 334 -1.43 -32.59 2.15
N ILE A 335 -0.26 -32.95 2.60
CA ILE A 335 0.84 -33.51 1.81
C ILE A 335 1.75 -34.16 2.86
N SER A 336 1.49 -35.39 3.14
CA SER A 336 2.43 -36.41 3.60
C SER A 336 2.21 -37.61 2.72
#